data_7c0fb402f1ad8cf503c1f30d92a9259b
#
_entry.id   7c0fb402f1ad8cf503c1f30d92a9259b
#
_cell.length_a   1.000
_cell.length_b   1.000
_cell.length_c   1.000
_cell.angle_alpha   90.00
_cell.angle_beta   90.00
_cell.angle_gamma   90.00
#
_symmetry.space_group_name_H-M   'P 1'
#
loop_
_entity.id
_entity.type
_entity.pdbx_description
1 polymer ?
#
loop_
_entity_poly.entity_id
_entity_poly.type
_entity_poly.pdbx_seq_one_letter_code
_entity_poly.pdbx_strand_id
1 'polypeptide(L)'
;MNLLDILRQTWATLRAHKMRSFLTMFGIIWGIASVILLVGLGLGFSADQKKRMETLGKDLVIVWGGRTSSQVGGLAAGRVITLNIDDARLIKKEAYFVRSISPELQRSVTEVSQYNSAARQVSGIWPAYQDFRSLIVSEGRLMIDDDEAEARRVVILGSNAARQLFPGQPAVGATVEIARYPYTVIAVLTEKKQNSNYSGPDNDKIYVPYSAMARDFPPPPAKGEVVNKGYLSDIVLEVGDPEKHDDAVLQVRRLLGRMHHFEATDKDALFIWDTMEFAKVLARIFGAITIFFGCVAVTTLCLGGIGVMNIMLVAVTERTREIGVLKAIGATKADILKQFFSESVAITVLSGTLGYVLGVGLCIFLQAAPLPEIVPKPIISLVAIVGSLLTLSLITISAGMYPAQRAADMDPIECLRYE
;
A
#
# COMPACT_ATOMS: atom_id res chain seq x y z
N MET A 1 45.50 8.21 -22.98
CA MET A 1 44.71 7.14 -23.56
C MET A 1 43.34 7.70 -23.92
N ASN A 2 42.90 7.60 -25.19
CA ASN A 2 41.62 8.12 -25.61
C ASN A 2 40.50 7.17 -25.17
N LEU A 3 39.29 7.71 -24.87
CA LEU A 3 38.11 6.95 -24.46
C LEU A 3 37.80 5.79 -25.46
N LEU A 4 38.01 6.05 -26.74
CA LEU A 4 37.88 5.05 -27.83
C LEU A 4 38.80 3.85 -27.70
N ASP A 5 40.02 4.07 -27.22
CA ASP A 5 41.01 2.99 -27.05
C ASP A 5 40.61 2.09 -25.88
N ILE A 6 40.09 2.70 -24.77
CA ILE A 6 39.55 1.94 -23.64
C ILE A 6 38.37 1.06 -24.07
N LEU A 7 37.43 1.63 -24.82
CA LEU A 7 36.26 0.88 -25.31
C LEU A 7 36.67 -0.27 -26.26
N ARG A 8 37.65 -0.04 -27.16
CA ARG A 8 38.16 -1.09 -28.06
C ARG A 8 38.86 -2.22 -27.29
N GLN A 9 39.67 -1.88 -26.29
CA GLN A 9 40.34 -2.87 -25.45
C GLN A 9 39.32 -3.67 -24.62
N THR A 10 38.37 -2.98 -23.98
CA THR A 10 37.28 -3.62 -23.22
C THR A 10 36.50 -4.59 -24.12
N TRP A 11 36.15 -4.17 -25.34
CA TRP A 11 35.44 -5.01 -26.31
C TRP A 11 36.24 -6.25 -26.72
N ALA A 12 37.57 -6.10 -26.95
CA ALA A 12 38.44 -7.21 -27.27
C ALA A 12 38.51 -8.24 -26.11
N THR A 13 38.64 -7.76 -24.87
CA THR A 13 38.63 -8.59 -23.66
C THR A 13 37.32 -9.35 -23.49
N LEU A 14 36.18 -8.68 -23.69
CA LEU A 14 34.86 -9.30 -23.63
C LEU A 14 34.65 -10.38 -24.68
N ARG A 15 35.26 -10.22 -25.87
CA ARG A 15 35.17 -11.18 -26.99
C ARG A 15 36.07 -12.41 -26.80
N ALA A 16 37.19 -12.25 -26.13
CA ALA A 16 38.13 -13.36 -25.87
C ALA A 16 37.51 -14.43 -24.97
N HIS A 17 36.73 -14.02 -23.94
CA HIS A 17 36.12 -14.95 -22.97
C HIS A 17 34.61 -14.77 -22.86
N LYS A 18 33.90 -15.01 -23.97
CA LYS A 18 32.44 -14.71 -24.12
C LYS A 18 31.56 -15.20 -22.98
N MET A 19 31.69 -16.47 -22.56
CA MET A 19 30.86 -17.06 -21.51
C MET A 19 31.11 -16.42 -20.14
N ARG A 20 32.38 -16.17 -19.78
CA ARG A 20 32.76 -15.58 -18.51
C ARG A 20 32.30 -14.13 -18.45
N SER A 21 32.56 -13.36 -19.50
CA SER A 21 32.14 -11.97 -19.63
C SER A 21 30.60 -11.84 -19.58
N PHE A 22 29.89 -12.73 -20.26
CA PHE A 22 28.42 -12.77 -20.22
C PHE A 22 27.89 -13.04 -18.81
N LEU A 23 28.40 -14.09 -18.12
CA LEU A 23 27.92 -14.40 -16.75
C LEU A 23 28.18 -13.26 -15.78
N THR A 24 29.30 -12.57 -15.89
CA THR A 24 29.64 -11.47 -15.00
C THR A 24 28.79 -10.24 -15.26
N MET A 25 28.68 -9.85 -16.54
CA MET A 25 27.79 -8.74 -16.92
C MET A 25 26.35 -9.05 -16.56
N PHE A 26 25.89 -10.28 -16.75
CA PHE A 26 24.56 -10.74 -16.41
C PHE A 26 24.26 -10.56 -14.90
N GLY A 27 25.22 -10.89 -14.02
CA GLY A 27 25.06 -10.67 -12.58
C GLY A 27 24.80 -9.20 -12.21
N ILE A 28 25.55 -8.27 -12.83
CA ILE A 28 25.34 -6.82 -12.61
C ILE A 28 24.03 -6.36 -13.24
N ILE A 29 23.77 -6.74 -14.50
CA ILE A 29 22.53 -6.37 -15.23
C ILE A 29 21.30 -6.81 -14.44
N TRP A 30 21.28 -8.09 -14.03
CA TRP A 30 20.19 -8.67 -13.27
C TRP A 30 20.06 -8.05 -11.88
N GLY A 31 21.19 -7.79 -11.20
CA GLY A 31 21.21 -7.14 -9.90
C GLY A 31 20.55 -5.76 -9.94
N ILE A 32 20.96 -4.90 -10.89
CA ILE A 32 20.37 -3.56 -11.03
C ILE A 32 18.90 -3.63 -11.44
N ALA A 33 18.57 -4.48 -12.43
CA ALA A 33 17.18 -4.63 -12.87
C ALA A 33 16.29 -5.12 -11.73
N SER A 34 16.76 -6.06 -10.90
CA SER A 34 16.05 -6.55 -9.73
C SER A 34 15.84 -5.47 -8.67
N VAL A 35 16.86 -4.63 -8.37
CA VAL A 35 16.69 -3.50 -7.43
C VAL A 35 15.59 -2.58 -7.88
N ILE A 36 15.65 -2.12 -9.15
CA ILE A 36 14.69 -1.17 -9.69
C ILE A 36 13.28 -1.75 -9.67
N LEU A 37 13.13 -3.00 -10.10
CA LEU A 37 11.84 -3.67 -10.18
C LEU A 37 11.25 -3.93 -8.78
N LEU A 38 12.02 -4.53 -7.87
CA LEU A 38 11.51 -4.95 -6.56
C LEU A 38 11.22 -3.75 -5.64
N VAL A 39 12.11 -2.75 -5.62
CA VAL A 39 11.85 -1.50 -4.89
C VAL A 39 10.67 -0.76 -5.54
N GLY A 40 10.61 -0.74 -6.87
CA GLY A 40 9.50 -0.15 -7.61
C GLY A 40 8.15 -0.81 -7.29
N LEU A 41 8.09 -2.14 -7.20
CA LEU A 41 6.91 -2.90 -6.79
C LEU A 41 6.52 -2.62 -5.34
N GLY A 42 7.50 -2.56 -4.43
CA GLY A 42 7.25 -2.25 -3.01
C GLY A 42 6.63 -0.87 -2.82
N LEU A 43 7.16 0.15 -3.50
CA LEU A 43 6.61 1.51 -3.49
C LEU A 43 5.24 1.58 -4.17
N GLY A 44 5.06 0.88 -5.28
CA GLY A 44 3.78 0.79 -5.99
C GLY A 44 2.69 0.20 -5.11
N PHE A 45 3.02 -0.88 -4.38
CA PHE A 45 2.11 -1.50 -3.45
C PHE A 45 1.73 -0.56 -2.29
N SER A 46 2.72 0.11 -1.69
CA SER A 46 2.49 1.07 -0.60
C SER A 46 1.58 2.22 -1.05
N ALA A 47 1.80 2.75 -2.25
CA ALA A 47 0.97 3.82 -2.82
C ALA A 47 -0.47 3.34 -3.12
N ASP A 48 -0.62 2.14 -3.66
CA ASP A 48 -1.94 1.56 -3.94
C ASP A 48 -2.72 1.29 -2.65
N GLN A 49 -2.07 0.77 -1.61
CA GLN A 49 -2.69 0.57 -0.30
C GLN A 49 -3.12 1.89 0.34
N LYS A 50 -2.28 2.93 0.27
CA LYS A 50 -2.66 4.26 0.74
C LYS A 50 -3.91 4.77 0.03
N LYS A 51 -3.95 4.66 -1.31
CA LYS A 51 -5.11 5.05 -2.11
C LYS A 51 -6.37 4.27 -1.76
N ARG A 52 -6.24 2.95 -1.49
CA ARG A 52 -7.36 2.10 -1.05
C ARG A 52 -7.91 2.53 0.30
N MET A 53 -7.04 2.88 1.25
CA MET A 53 -7.45 3.41 2.55
C MET A 53 -8.16 4.76 2.41
N GLU A 54 -7.68 5.67 1.58
CA GLU A 54 -8.32 6.95 1.30
C GLU A 54 -9.72 6.79 0.68
N THR A 55 -9.96 5.73 -0.12
CA THR A 55 -11.28 5.44 -0.69
C THR A 55 -12.26 4.85 0.33
N LEU A 56 -11.77 4.21 1.38
CA LEU A 56 -12.59 3.71 2.48
C LEU A 56 -13.15 4.86 3.34
N GLY A 57 -12.37 5.91 3.48
CA GLY A 57 -12.56 7.08 4.34
C GLY A 57 -11.28 7.38 5.10
N LYS A 58 -11.09 8.63 5.49
CA LYS A 58 -9.89 9.07 6.18
C LYS A 58 -10.01 8.78 7.67
N ASP A 59 -8.97 8.18 8.26
CA ASP A 59 -8.77 8.04 9.70
C ASP A 59 -10.00 7.45 10.44
N LEU A 60 -10.59 6.39 9.84
CA LEU A 60 -11.79 5.77 10.36
C LEU A 60 -11.49 4.74 11.46
N VAL A 61 -12.29 4.80 12.49
CA VAL A 61 -12.43 3.78 13.52
C VAL A 61 -13.86 3.28 13.52
N ILE A 62 -14.04 1.98 13.40
CA ILE A 62 -15.36 1.33 13.43
C ILE A 62 -15.43 0.50 14.69
N VAL A 63 -16.48 0.68 15.45
CA VAL A 63 -16.66 0.07 16.77
C VAL A 63 -17.92 -0.80 16.75
N TRP A 64 -17.73 -2.09 17.03
CA TRP A 64 -18.81 -3.05 17.26
C TRP A 64 -18.83 -3.47 18.71
N GLY A 65 -20.01 -3.84 19.21
CA GLY A 65 -20.12 -4.53 20.47
C GLY A 65 -19.53 -5.93 20.42
N GLY A 66 -18.78 -6.30 21.45
CA GLY A 66 -18.15 -7.60 21.61
C GLY A 66 -18.69 -8.37 22.82
N ARG A 67 -17.82 -9.15 23.47
CA ARG A 67 -18.13 -9.86 24.71
C ARG A 67 -17.07 -9.56 25.75
N THR A 68 -17.51 -9.24 26.98
CA THR A 68 -16.56 -8.98 28.07
C THR A 68 -15.75 -10.24 28.39
N SER A 69 -14.42 -10.09 28.55
CA SER A 69 -13.52 -11.17 28.95
C SER A 69 -13.27 -11.18 30.46
N SER A 70 -13.53 -10.06 31.15
CA SER A 70 -13.28 -9.90 32.57
C SER A 70 -14.57 -9.62 33.37
N GLN A 71 -14.53 -9.98 34.67
CA GLN A 71 -15.59 -9.65 35.62
C GLN A 71 -15.34 -8.24 36.18
N VAL A 72 -16.34 -7.36 36.10
CA VAL A 72 -16.24 -5.98 36.59
C VAL A 72 -17.50 -5.63 37.39
N GLY A 73 -17.31 -5.04 38.57
CA GLY A 73 -18.43 -4.55 39.38
C GLY A 73 -19.43 -5.63 39.81
N GLY A 74 -18.99 -6.88 39.98
CA GLY A 74 -19.87 -8.00 40.31
C GLY A 74 -20.63 -8.60 39.11
N LEU A 75 -20.43 -8.07 37.90
CA LEU A 75 -21.04 -8.59 36.67
C LEU A 75 -20.15 -9.69 36.06
N ALA A 76 -20.75 -10.78 35.60
CA ALA A 76 -20.01 -11.92 35.05
C ALA A 76 -19.30 -11.57 33.74
N ALA A 77 -18.17 -12.24 33.46
CA ALA A 77 -17.55 -12.25 32.13
C ALA A 77 -18.45 -12.93 31.08
N GLY A 78 -18.20 -12.67 29.81
CA GLY A 78 -18.96 -13.24 28.69
C GLY A 78 -20.25 -12.49 28.32
N ARG A 79 -20.54 -11.34 28.95
CA ARG A 79 -21.69 -10.51 28.60
C ARG A 79 -21.54 -9.91 27.21
N VAL A 80 -22.58 -9.96 26.41
CA VAL A 80 -22.64 -9.26 25.13
C VAL A 80 -22.80 -7.77 25.37
N ILE A 81 -21.97 -6.97 24.74
CA ILE A 81 -22.10 -5.52 24.71
C ILE A 81 -22.90 -5.14 23.46
N THR A 82 -24.08 -4.60 23.66
CA THR A 82 -24.96 -4.15 22.57
C THR A 82 -24.93 -2.63 22.52
N LEU A 83 -24.41 -2.08 21.43
CA LEU A 83 -24.33 -0.64 21.22
C LEU A 83 -25.73 -0.05 20.99
N ASN A 84 -25.91 1.18 21.44
CA ASN A 84 -27.16 1.92 21.27
C ASN A 84 -26.90 3.39 20.89
N ILE A 85 -27.96 4.10 20.53
CA ILE A 85 -27.89 5.51 20.09
C ILE A 85 -27.35 6.46 21.16
N ASP A 86 -27.53 6.11 22.44
CA ASP A 86 -27.05 6.95 23.54
C ASP A 86 -25.53 6.82 23.69
N ASP A 87 -24.95 5.68 23.29
CA ASP A 87 -23.50 5.52 23.18
C ASP A 87 -22.91 6.48 22.13
N ALA A 88 -23.53 6.56 20.96
CA ALA A 88 -23.10 7.50 19.92
C ALA A 88 -23.26 8.95 20.37
N ARG A 89 -24.35 9.29 21.06
CA ARG A 89 -24.57 10.63 21.62
C ARG A 89 -23.55 10.97 22.70
N LEU A 90 -23.21 10.01 23.57
CA LEU A 90 -22.18 10.17 24.61
C LEU A 90 -20.82 10.47 23.98
N ILE A 91 -20.42 9.66 23.00
CA ILE A 91 -19.14 9.84 22.31
C ILE A 91 -19.13 11.22 21.61
N LYS A 92 -20.19 11.59 20.90
CA LYS A 92 -20.31 12.91 20.25
C LYS A 92 -20.14 14.06 21.23
N LYS A 93 -20.61 13.90 22.46
CA LYS A 93 -20.59 14.95 23.51
C LYS A 93 -19.26 15.00 24.25
N GLU A 94 -18.65 13.85 24.56
CA GLU A 94 -17.51 13.76 25.51
C GLU A 94 -16.18 13.35 24.87
N ALA A 95 -16.18 12.83 23.62
CA ALA A 95 -14.94 12.39 23.00
C ALA A 95 -14.23 13.56 22.30
N TYR A 96 -13.25 14.13 22.97
CA TYR A 96 -12.52 15.31 22.49
C TYR A 96 -11.65 15.04 21.26
N PHE A 97 -11.08 13.82 21.15
CA PHE A 97 -10.22 13.45 20.04
C PHE A 97 -10.98 12.97 18.80
N VAL A 98 -12.28 12.74 18.92
CA VAL A 98 -13.15 12.34 17.80
C VAL A 98 -13.65 13.60 17.11
N ARG A 99 -13.32 13.72 15.81
CA ARG A 99 -13.74 14.86 14.98
C ARG A 99 -15.19 14.75 14.56
N SER A 100 -15.57 13.55 14.13
CA SER A 100 -16.90 13.28 13.60
C SER A 100 -17.34 11.86 13.94
N ILE A 101 -18.65 11.65 14.06
CA ILE A 101 -19.23 10.37 14.44
C ILE A 101 -20.54 10.14 13.70
N SER A 102 -20.79 8.89 13.34
CA SER A 102 -22.12 8.43 12.92
C SER A 102 -22.44 7.08 13.53
N PRO A 103 -23.61 6.89 14.12
CA PRO A 103 -24.17 5.55 14.33
C PRO A 103 -24.44 4.92 12.95
N GLU A 104 -24.35 3.62 12.86
CA GLU A 104 -24.83 2.89 11.70
C GLU A 104 -25.76 1.77 12.14
N LEU A 105 -26.96 1.76 11.55
CA LEU A 105 -27.94 0.71 11.69
C LEU A 105 -28.05 -0.02 10.36
N GLN A 106 -27.72 -1.32 10.34
CA GLN A 106 -27.66 -2.10 9.11
C GLN A 106 -28.75 -3.16 9.09
N ARG A 107 -29.46 -3.27 7.98
CA ARG A 107 -30.44 -4.32 7.74
C ARG A 107 -30.56 -4.66 6.26
N SER A 108 -30.57 -5.95 5.95
CA SER A 108 -30.94 -6.40 4.60
C SER A 108 -32.47 -6.46 4.50
N VAL A 109 -33.03 -5.70 3.58
CA VAL A 109 -34.48 -5.62 3.33
C VAL A 109 -34.71 -5.65 1.82
N THR A 110 -35.99 -5.85 1.43
CA THR A 110 -36.40 -5.75 0.04
C THR A 110 -36.76 -4.31 -0.28
N GLU A 111 -36.20 -3.80 -1.35
CA GLU A 111 -36.51 -2.52 -1.97
C GLU A 111 -37.31 -2.76 -3.26
N VAL A 112 -38.31 -1.96 -3.48
CA VAL A 112 -39.18 -2.05 -4.65
C VAL A 112 -39.34 -0.66 -5.26
N SER A 113 -39.00 -0.53 -6.55
CA SER A 113 -39.34 0.60 -7.39
C SER A 113 -40.54 0.24 -8.28
N GLN A 114 -41.02 1.19 -9.04
CA GLN A 114 -42.05 0.91 -10.06
C GLN A 114 -41.55 0.02 -11.21
N TYR A 115 -40.25 -0.19 -11.34
CA TYR A 115 -39.64 -0.95 -12.43
C TYR A 115 -39.08 -2.30 -11.97
N ASN A 116 -38.46 -2.35 -10.78
CA ASN A 116 -37.72 -3.51 -10.32
C ASN A 116 -37.72 -3.65 -8.82
N SER A 117 -37.38 -4.85 -8.34
CA SER A 117 -37.15 -5.12 -6.93
C SER A 117 -35.78 -5.73 -6.70
N ALA A 118 -35.19 -5.45 -5.53
CA ALA A 118 -33.93 -6.02 -5.09
C ALA A 118 -33.96 -6.26 -3.57
N ALA A 119 -33.08 -7.12 -3.09
CA ALA A 119 -32.80 -7.26 -1.67
C ALA A 119 -31.36 -6.80 -1.42
N ARG A 120 -31.19 -5.75 -0.64
CA ARG A 120 -29.88 -5.13 -0.38
C ARG A 120 -29.74 -4.74 1.08
N GLN A 121 -28.54 -4.34 1.40
CA GLN A 121 -28.25 -3.75 2.69
C GLN A 121 -28.61 -2.26 2.71
N VAL A 122 -29.49 -1.89 3.59
CA VAL A 122 -29.82 -0.50 3.90
C VAL A 122 -29.08 -0.11 5.17
N SER A 123 -28.40 1.03 5.11
CA SER A 123 -27.69 1.64 6.23
C SER A 123 -28.39 2.92 6.68
N GLY A 124 -28.87 2.93 7.92
CA GLY A 124 -29.36 4.13 8.59
C GLY A 124 -28.19 4.87 9.23
N ILE A 125 -27.95 6.11 8.81
CA ILE A 125 -26.75 6.87 9.16
C ILE A 125 -27.09 8.30 9.60
N TRP A 126 -26.16 8.96 10.29
CA TRP A 126 -26.20 10.43 10.45
C TRP A 126 -25.56 11.13 9.24
N PRO A 127 -25.93 12.40 8.97
CA PRO A 127 -25.37 13.16 7.83
C PRO A 127 -23.86 13.24 7.80
N ALA A 128 -23.19 13.33 8.95
CA ALA A 128 -21.74 13.36 9.07
C ALA A 128 -21.02 12.14 8.45
N TYR A 129 -21.70 10.99 8.37
CA TYR A 129 -21.17 9.77 7.72
C TYR A 129 -20.75 10.01 6.27
N GLN A 130 -21.51 10.84 5.55
CA GLN A 130 -21.29 11.08 4.13
C GLN A 130 -19.93 11.73 3.85
N ASP A 131 -19.49 12.62 4.76
CA ASP A 131 -18.25 13.37 4.63
C ASP A 131 -17.03 12.46 4.86
N PHE A 132 -16.97 11.78 5.99
CA PHE A 132 -15.80 10.96 6.31
C PHE A 132 -15.74 9.65 5.51
N ARG A 133 -16.86 9.19 4.96
CA ARG A 133 -16.90 8.10 3.99
C ARG A 133 -16.68 8.56 2.56
N SER A 134 -16.52 9.87 2.33
CA SER A 134 -16.30 10.46 1.00
C SER A 134 -17.36 9.99 -0.01
N LEU A 135 -18.64 10.12 0.36
CA LEU A 135 -19.75 9.83 -0.54
C LEU A 135 -19.93 11.00 -1.51
N ILE A 136 -19.67 10.76 -2.79
CA ILE A 136 -19.75 11.76 -3.84
C ILE A 136 -21.06 11.55 -4.61
N VAL A 137 -21.87 12.60 -4.72
CA VAL A 137 -23.14 12.58 -5.44
C VAL A 137 -22.89 12.78 -6.94
N SER A 138 -23.52 11.93 -7.75
CA SER A 138 -23.62 12.09 -9.22
C SER A 138 -24.79 13.00 -9.57
N GLU A 139 -25.94 12.80 -8.89
CA GLU A 139 -27.18 13.55 -9.13
C GLU A 139 -27.90 13.74 -7.80
N GLY A 140 -28.52 14.91 -7.61
CA GLY A 140 -29.31 15.22 -6.42
C GLY A 140 -28.54 15.92 -5.31
N ARG A 141 -28.89 15.68 -4.05
CA ARG A 141 -28.26 16.28 -2.86
C ARG A 141 -27.93 15.25 -1.78
N LEU A 142 -26.94 15.55 -0.98
CA LEU A 142 -26.65 14.78 0.23
C LEU A 142 -27.73 15.00 1.31
N MET A 143 -27.78 14.11 2.29
CA MET A 143 -28.61 14.20 3.48
C MET A 143 -28.14 15.36 4.37
N ILE A 144 -29.08 16.10 4.94
CA ILE A 144 -28.84 17.22 5.85
C ILE A 144 -29.34 16.90 7.26
N ASP A 145 -28.94 17.70 8.26
CA ASP A 145 -29.29 17.45 9.65
C ASP A 145 -30.82 17.49 9.87
N ASP A 146 -31.57 18.28 9.11
CA ASP A 146 -33.03 18.32 9.18
C ASP A 146 -33.67 16.99 8.71
N ASP A 147 -33.06 16.29 7.73
CA ASP A 147 -33.58 15.00 7.27
C ASP A 147 -33.48 13.96 8.40
N GLU A 148 -32.43 14.02 9.21
CA GLU A 148 -32.22 13.16 10.39
C GLU A 148 -33.15 13.60 11.56
N ALA A 149 -33.18 14.90 11.88
CA ALA A 149 -33.91 15.41 13.01
C ALA A 149 -35.42 15.17 12.87
N GLU A 150 -35.97 15.34 11.66
CA GLU A 150 -37.38 15.13 11.37
C GLU A 150 -37.73 13.68 10.96
N ALA A 151 -36.71 12.79 10.95
CA ALA A 151 -36.85 11.41 10.48
C ALA A 151 -37.55 11.36 9.10
N ARG A 152 -37.09 12.21 8.17
CA ARG A 152 -37.63 12.27 6.80
C ARG A 152 -37.37 10.96 6.05
N ARG A 153 -38.37 10.50 5.30
CA ARG A 153 -38.22 9.32 4.44
C ARG A 153 -37.52 9.68 3.13
N VAL A 154 -36.24 9.96 3.23
CA VAL A 154 -35.34 10.21 2.09
C VAL A 154 -34.31 9.11 1.95
N VAL A 155 -33.86 8.86 0.71
CA VAL A 155 -32.91 7.78 0.42
C VAL A 155 -31.86 8.23 -0.59
N ILE A 156 -30.63 7.81 -0.34
CA ILE A 156 -29.49 7.94 -1.24
C ILE A 156 -29.18 6.56 -1.78
N LEU A 157 -29.10 6.42 -3.09
CA LEU A 157 -28.81 5.15 -3.76
C LEU A 157 -27.35 5.08 -4.20
N GLY A 158 -26.68 3.97 -3.93
CA GLY A 158 -25.42 3.62 -4.59
C GLY A 158 -25.61 3.46 -6.10
N SER A 159 -24.55 3.62 -6.88
CA SER A 159 -24.61 3.61 -8.34
C SER A 159 -25.20 2.32 -8.93
N ASN A 160 -24.84 1.13 -8.38
CA ASN A 160 -25.40 -0.15 -8.80
C ASN A 160 -26.86 -0.31 -8.35
N ALA A 161 -27.19 0.17 -7.14
CA ALA A 161 -28.55 0.13 -6.63
C ALA A 161 -29.48 0.95 -7.52
N ALA A 162 -29.06 2.16 -7.91
CA ALA A 162 -29.83 3.03 -8.81
C ALA A 162 -30.03 2.37 -10.19
N ARG A 163 -28.96 1.84 -10.80
CA ARG A 163 -29.04 1.13 -12.09
C ARG A 163 -30.00 -0.05 -12.09
N GLN A 164 -30.05 -0.79 -11.00
CA GLN A 164 -30.92 -1.96 -10.89
C GLN A 164 -32.36 -1.58 -10.60
N LEU A 165 -32.61 -0.61 -9.70
CA LEU A 165 -33.97 -0.20 -9.36
C LEU A 165 -34.60 0.68 -10.44
N PHE A 166 -33.82 1.47 -11.18
CA PHE A 166 -34.27 2.42 -12.20
C PHE A 166 -33.50 2.22 -13.54
N PRO A 167 -33.67 1.10 -14.24
CA PRO A 167 -32.90 0.81 -15.45
C PRO A 167 -33.20 1.84 -16.56
N GLY A 168 -32.21 2.72 -16.82
CA GLY A 168 -32.32 3.77 -17.86
C GLY A 168 -33.30 4.91 -17.56
N GLN A 169 -33.75 5.03 -16.31
CA GLN A 169 -34.69 6.07 -15.89
C GLN A 169 -34.07 6.96 -14.81
N PRO A 170 -34.47 8.24 -14.71
CA PRO A 170 -34.01 9.10 -13.63
C PRO A 170 -34.51 8.59 -12.28
N ALA A 171 -33.59 8.41 -11.33
CA ALA A 171 -33.93 7.92 -10.01
C ALA A 171 -34.26 9.04 -9.03
N VAL A 172 -33.61 10.21 -9.16
CA VAL A 172 -33.79 11.34 -8.23
C VAL A 172 -35.21 11.89 -8.33
N GLY A 173 -35.88 12.06 -7.18
CA GLY A 173 -37.27 12.47 -7.07
C GLY A 173 -38.29 11.33 -7.15
N ALA A 174 -37.87 10.12 -7.58
CA ALA A 174 -38.74 8.96 -7.62
C ALA A 174 -38.94 8.36 -6.20
N THR A 175 -39.94 7.51 -6.06
CA THR A 175 -40.24 6.79 -4.83
C THR A 175 -39.74 5.35 -4.90
N VAL A 176 -39.08 4.89 -3.83
CA VAL A 176 -38.69 3.50 -3.60
C VAL A 176 -39.33 3.02 -2.31
N GLU A 177 -39.99 1.89 -2.33
CA GLU A 177 -40.48 1.24 -1.12
C GLU A 177 -39.34 0.44 -0.47
N ILE A 178 -38.99 0.78 0.75
CA ILE A 178 -37.98 0.10 1.56
C ILE A 178 -38.72 -0.57 2.72
N ALA A 179 -38.66 -1.90 2.80
CA ALA A 179 -39.40 -2.66 3.81
C ALA A 179 -40.91 -2.29 3.88
N ARG A 180 -41.53 -1.97 2.75
CA ARG A 180 -42.93 -1.52 2.57
C ARG A 180 -43.20 -0.08 2.98
N TYR A 181 -42.19 0.73 3.25
CA TYR A 181 -42.34 2.17 3.52
C TYR A 181 -41.84 2.97 2.33
N PRO A 182 -42.59 3.99 1.86
CA PRO A 182 -42.20 4.82 0.74
C PRO A 182 -41.08 5.81 1.14
N TYR A 183 -39.99 5.82 0.42
CA TYR A 183 -38.86 6.74 0.57
C TYR A 183 -38.64 7.48 -0.76
N THR A 184 -38.36 8.79 -0.68
CA THR A 184 -38.04 9.62 -1.85
C THR A 184 -36.55 9.59 -2.13
N VAL A 185 -36.15 9.26 -3.34
CA VAL A 185 -34.74 9.29 -3.76
C VAL A 185 -34.26 10.73 -3.86
N ILE A 186 -33.28 11.12 -3.02
CA ILE A 186 -32.70 12.47 -3.03
C ILE A 186 -31.37 12.56 -3.72
N ALA A 187 -30.66 11.44 -3.86
CA ALA A 187 -29.39 11.38 -4.60
C ALA A 187 -29.07 9.98 -5.14
N VAL A 188 -28.24 9.98 -6.19
CA VAL A 188 -27.52 8.82 -6.68
C VAL A 188 -26.03 9.09 -6.52
N LEU A 189 -25.28 8.13 -5.96
CA LEU A 189 -23.83 8.23 -5.75
C LEU A 189 -23.08 7.96 -7.05
N THR A 190 -21.94 8.64 -7.19
CA THR A 190 -20.96 8.35 -8.22
C THR A 190 -20.39 6.93 -8.04
N GLU A 191 -20.13 6.24 -9.13
CA GLU A 191 -19.51 4.91 -9.06
C GLU A 191 -18.12 5.01 -8.44
N LYS A 192 -17.94 4.28 -7.33
CA LYS A 192 -16.71 4.25 -6.55
C LYS A 192 -16.01 2.92 -6.73
N LYS A 193 -14.74 2.95 -7.16
CA LYS A 193 -13.91 1.73 -7.18
C LYS A 193 -13.46 1.42 -5.76
N GLN A 194 -14.08 0.44 -5.14
CA GLN A 194 -13.76 -0.02 -3.79
C GLN A 194 -13.22 -1.45 -3.84
N ASN A 195 -12.04 -1.64 -3.25
CA ASN A 195 -11.44 -2.96 -3.05
C ASN A 195 -11.44 -3.38 -1.57
N SER A 196 -11.88 -2.50 -0.68
CA SER A 196 -12.02 -2.75 0.75
C SER A 196 -13.31 -2.14 1.27
N ASN A 197 -14.03 -2.90 2.09
CA ASN A 197 -15.27 -2.47 2.74
C ASN A 197 -15.43 -3.26 4.04
N TYR A 198 -16.19 -2.72 4.98
CA TYR A 198 -16.50 -3.40 6.25
C TYR A 198 -17.94 -3.94 6.31
N SER A 199 -18.80 -3.49 5.41
CA SER A 199 -20.22 -3.85 5.39
C SER A 199 -20.80 -3.90 3.96
N GLY A 200 -19.98 -4.26 2.95
CA GLY A 200 -20.35 -4.29 1.55
C GLY A 200 -19.96 -3.03 0.76
N PRO A 201 -19.94 -3.11 -0.59
CA PRO A 201 -19.55 -1.99 -1.45
C PRO A 201 -20.54 -0.83 -1.40
N ASP A 202 -20.07 0.43 -1.33
CA ASP A 202 -20.93 1.62 -1.31
C ASP A 202 -21.81 1.72 -2.57
N ASN A 203 -21.35 1.19 -3.70
CA ASN A 203 -22.11 1.17 -4.95
C ASN A 203 -23.41 0.33 -4.86
N ASP A 204 -23.43 -0.67 -3.98
CA ASP A 204 -24.56 -1.58 -3.82
C ASP A 204 -25.45 -1.21 -2.63
N LYS A 205 -25.02 -0.27 -1.80
CA LYS A 205 -25.72 0.15 -0.59
C LYS A 205 -26.80 1.20 -0.86
N ILE A 206 -27.68 1.28 0.10
CA ILE A 206 -28.73 2.29 0.21
C ILE A 206 -28.59 2.97 1.57
N TYR A 207 -28.62 4.29 1.59
CA TYR A 207 -28.46 5.09 2.80
C TYR A 207 -29.74 5.87 3.10
N VAL A 208 -30.19 5.81 4.35
CA VAL A 208 -31.35 6.52 4.85
C VAL A 208 -31.00 7.20 6.18
N PRO A 209 -31.78 8.22 6.66
CA PRO A 209 -31.59 8.75 8.00
C PRO A 209 -31.74 7.64 9.05
N TYR A 210 -30.83 7.61 10.04
CA TYR A 210 -30.91 6.65 11.14
C TYR A 210 -32.27 6.68 11.84
N SER A 211 -32.75 7.88 12.15
CA SER A 211 -34.04 8.10 12.84
C SER A 211 -35.22 7.53 12.04
N ALA A 212 -35.24 7.72 10.71
CA ALA A 212 -36.28 7.17 9.85
C ALA A 212 -36.23 5.62 9.84
N MET A 213 -35.05 5.03 9.70
CA MET A 213 -34.88 3.58 9.72
C MET A 213 -35.25 2.96 11.07
N ALA A 214 -34.80 3.55 12.17
CA ALA A 214 -35.10 3.09 13.52
C ALA A 214 -36.62 3.14 13.86
N ARG A 215 -37.35 4.09 13.25
CA ARG A 215 -38.78 4.19 13.36
C ARG A 215 -39.52 3.15 12.49
N ASP A 216 -39.17 3.07 11.21
CA ASP A 216 -39.97 2.36 10.20
C ASP A 216 -39.64 0.86 10.12
N PHE A 217 -38.38 0.47 10.21
CA PHE A 217 -37.96 -0.94 10.10
C PHE A 217 -36.73 -1.27 10.94
N PRO A 218 -36.79 -1.13 12.27
CA PRO A 218 -35.66 -1.52 13.13
C PRO A 218 -35.31 -2.99 12.94
N PRO A 219 -34.04 -3.38 13.17
CA PRO A 219 -33.67 -4.79 13.15
C PRO A 219 -34.46 -5.58 14.20
N PRO A 220 -34.81 -6.83 13.91
CA PRO A 220 -35.46 -7.69 14.90
C PRO A 220 -34.49 -7.93 16.07
N PRO A 221 -35.01 -8.06 17.31
CA PRO A 221 -34.17 -8.39 18.46
C PRO A 221 -33.54 -9.77 18.25
N ALA A 222 -32.31 -9.95 18.72
CA ALA A 222 -31.70 -11.28 18.75
C ALA A 222 -32.50 -12.20 19.68
N LYS A 223 -32.47 -13.54 19.39
CA LYS A 223 -33.24 -14.51 20.22
C LYS A 223 -32.86 -14.37 21.69
N GLY A 224 -33.84 -14.00 22.51
CA GLY A 224 -33.68 -13.84 23.96
C GLY A 224 -33.32 -12.43 24.43
N GLU A 225 -33.21 -11.45 23.53
CA GLU A 225 -32.99 -10.06 23.89
C GLU A 225 -34.30 -9.27 23.91
N VAL A 226 -34.42 -8.39 24.90
CA VAL A 226 -35.49 -7.35 24.95
C VAL A 226 -35.22 -6.39 23.82
N VAL A 227 -36.28 -5.96 23.10
CA VAL A 227 -36.20 -4.92 22.06
C VAL A 227 -35.49 -3.69 22.63
N ASN A 228 -34.18 -3.56 22.32
CA ASN A 228 -33.43 -2.41 22.77
C ASN A 228 -33.77 -1.23 21.85
N LYS A 229 -34.53 -0.30 22.34
CA LYS A 229 -34.85 0.96 21.62
C LYS A 229 -33.53 1.67 21.38
N GLY A 230 -33.19 1.88 20.09
CA GLY A 230 -31.97 2.57 19.69
C GLY A 230 -30.76 1.68 19.43
N TYR A 231 -30.98 0.37 19.18
CA TYR A 231 -29.92 -0.55 18.76
C TYR A 231 -29.10 0.01 17.59
N LEU A 232 -27.78 -0.24 17.64
CA LEU A 232 -26.84 0.06 16.57
C LEU A 232 -26.12 -1.21 16.13
N SER A 233 -25.86 -1.30 14.84
CA SER A 233 -24.97 -2.36 14.29
C SER A 233 -23.52 -2.03 14.62
N ASP A 234 -23.14 -0.77 14.46
CA ASP A 234 -21.82 -0.24 14.77
C ASP A 234 -21.85 1.29 14.95
N ILE A 235 -20.70 1.82 15.36
CA ILE A 235 -20.45 3.25 15.45
C ILE A 235 -19.20 3.55 14.63
N VAL A 236 -19.32 4.44 13.66
CA VAL A 236 -18.20 4.86 12.81
C VAL A 236 -17.71 6.24 13.26
N LEU A 237 -16.42 6.36 13.46
CA LEU A 237 -15.75 7.54 13.98
C LEU A 237 -14.68 8.02 12.99
N GLU A 238 -14.53 9.35 12.89
CA GLU A 238 -13.37 9.99 12.29
C GLU A 238 -12.51 10.60 13.40
N VAL A 239 -11.23 10.25 13.45
CA VAL A 239 -10.29 10.84 14.40
C VAL A 239 -9.71 12.12 13.80
N GLY A 240 -9.67 13.19 14.59
CA GLY A 240 -9.26 14.51 14.08
C GLY A 240 -7.77 14.67 13.85
N ASP A 241 -6.94 13.95 14.62
CA ASP A 241 -5.49 14.04 14.58
C ASP A 241 -4.89 12.63 14.52
N PRO A 242 -4.17 12.28 13.43
CA PRO A 242 -3.52 10.97 13.30
C PRO A 242 -2.53 10.63 14.42
N GLU A 243 -1.91 11.62 15.05
CA GLU A 243 -0.98 11.40 16.17
C GLU A 243 -1.72 11.07 17.48
N LYS A 244 -2.99 11.48 17.60
CA LYS A 244 -3.86 11.24 18.76
C LYS A 244 -4.78 10.04 18.58
N HIS A 245 -4.54 9.23 17.57
CA HIS A 245 -5.42 8.13 17.19
C HIS A 245 -5.60 7.10 18.32
N ASP A 246 -4.50 6.67 18.93
CA ASP A 246 -4.51 5.71 20.03
C ASP A 246 -5.23 6.29 21.28
N ASP A 247 -5.06 7.59 21.55
CA ASP A 247 -5.73 8.31 22.61
C ASP A 247 -7.25 8.39 22.37
N ALA A 248 -7.67 8.61 21.10
CA ALA A 248 -9.07 8.64 20.70
C ALA A 248 -9.75 7.28 20.92
N VAL A 249 -9.11 6.19 20.47
CA VAL A 249 -9.60 4.83 20.68
C VAL A 249 -9.72 4.50 22.17
N LEU A 250 -8.69 4.84 22.96
CA LEU A 250 -8.72 4.64 24.41
C LEU A 250 -9.80 5.47 25.10
N GLN A 251 -10.03 6.73 24.66
CA GLN A 251 -11.09 7.58 25.17
C GLN A 251 -12.45 6.96 24.89
N VAL A 252 -12.73 6.50 23.66
CA VAL A 252 -13.97 5.82 23.29
C VAL A 252 -14.19 4.56 24.15
N ARG A 253 -13.15 3.72 24.34
CA ARG A 253 -13.22 2.54 25.22
C ARG A 253 -13.57 2.91 26.66
N ARG A 254 -13.01 3.99 27.22
CA ARG A 254 -13.31 4.47 28.57
C ARG A 254 -14.75 4.97 28.68
N LEU A 255 -15.25 5.70 27.68
CA LEU A 255 -16.62 6.20 27.65
C LEU A 255 -17.63 5.06 27.63
N LEU A 256 -17.46 4.12 26.68
CA LEU A 256 -18.32 2.95 26.55
C LEU A 256 -18.16 1.98 27.74
N GLY A 257 -16.95 1.87 28.30
CA GLY A 257 -16.69 1.06 29.48
C GLY A 257 -17.47 1.54 30.71
N ARG A 258 -17.60 2.86 30.88
CA ARG A 258 -18.45 3.45 31.95
C ARG A 258 -19.93 3.16 31.74
N MET A 259 -20.42 3.23 30.49
CA MET A 259 -21.83 2.99 30.19
C MET A 259 -22.21 1.51 30.31
N HIS A 260 -21.35 0.63 29.84
CA HIS A 260 -21.62 -0.81 29.77
C HIS A 260 -20.96 -1.63 30.87
N HIS A 261 -20.31 -0.99 31.86
CA HIS A 261 -19.66 -1.63 33.00
C HIS A 261 -18.61 -2.67 32.60
N PHE A 262 -17.64 -2.24 31.76
CA PHE A 262 -16.43 -3.02 31.44
C PHE A 262 -15.17 -2.15 31.58
N GLU A 263 -14.02 -2.76 31.80
CA GLU A 263 -12.75 -2.04 31.87
C GLU A 263 -12.25 -1.67 30.47
N ALA A 264 -11.67 -0.49 30.31
CA ALA A 264 -11.12 -0.04 29.03
C ALA A 264 -9.97 -0.94 28.51
N THR A 265 -9.36 -1.72 29.41
CA THR A 265 -8.32 -2.71 29.11
C THR A 265 -8.88 -4.01 28.53
N ASP A 266 -10.17 -4.29 28.72
CA ASP A 266 -10.85 -5.45 28.13
C ASP A 266 -11.02 -5.27 26.62
N LYS A 267 -10.09 -5.85 25.86
CA LYS A 267 -10.08 -5.71 24.38
C LYS A 267 -11.25 -6.43 23.72
N ASP A 268 -11.79 -7.47 24.35
CA ASP A 268 -12.84 -8.32 23.77
C ASP A 268 -14.23 -7.70 23.96
N ALA A 269 -14.40 -6.78 24.91
CA ALA A 269 -15.66 -6.09 25.16
C ALA A 269 -16.13 -5.25 23.95
N LEU A 270 -15.20 -4.72 23.16
CA LEU A 270 -15.47 -4.01 21.93
C LEU A 270 -14.52 -4.52 20.83
N PHE A 271 -15.10 -4.92 19.70
CA PHE A 271 -14.32 -5.13 18.50
C PHE A 271 -14.14 -3.77 17.80
N ILE A 272 -12.88 -3.33 17.68
CA ILE A 272 -12.54 -2.05 17.06
C ILE A 272 -11.68 -2.33 15.84
N TRP A 273 -12.17 -1.92 14.68
CA TRP A 273 -11.37 -1.89 13.46
C TRP A 273 -10.85 -0.48 13.21
N ASP A 274 -9.57 -0.34 13.41
CA ASP A 274 -8.82 0.88 13.22
C ASP A 274 -8.11 0.82 11.87
N THR A 275 -8.55 1.65 10.93
CA THR A 275 -7.96 1.68 9.58
C THR A 275 -6.53 2.21 9.61
N MET A 276 -6.19 3.08 10.57
CA MET A 276 -4.87 3.65 10.71
C MET A 276 -3.87 2.62 11.29
N GLU A 277 -4.27 1.87 12.33
CA GLU A 277 -3.45 0.80 12.88
C GLU A 277 -3.18 -0.27 11.82
N PHE A 278 -4.20 -0.67 11.07
CA PHE A 278 -4.06 -1.60 9.96
C PHE A 278 -3.10 -1.08 8.89
N ALA A 279 -3.19 0.20 8.51
CA ALA A 279 -2.27 0.84 7.58
C ALA A 279 -0.83 0.87 8.10
N LYS A 280 -0.61 1.14 9.40
CA LYS A 280 0.71 1.09 10.06
C LYS A 280 1.30 -0.33 10.03
N VAL A 281 0.50 -1.36 10.28
CA VAL A 281 0.93 -2.77 10.22
C VAL A 281 1.34 -3.13 8.80
N LEU A 282 0.52 -2.81 7.80
CA LEU A 282 0.86 -3.03 6.39
C LEU A 282 2.15 -2.29 5.99
N ALA A 283 2.29 -1.02 6.37
CA ALA A 283 3.50 -0.24 6.08
C ALA A 283 4.77 -0.88 6.66
N ARG A 284 4.70 -1.46 7.88
CA ARG A 284 5.81 -2.21 8.49
C ARG A 284 6.13 -3.48 7.71
N ILE A 285 5.11 -4.26 7.32
CA ILE A 285 5.29 -5.48 6.52
C ILE A 285 5.95 -5.14 5.18
N PHE A 286 5.45 -4.14 4.45
CA PHE A 286 6.04 -3.74 3.17
C PHE A 286 7.41 -3.11 3.32
N GLY A 287 7.65 -2.36 4.40
CA GLY A 287 8.98 -1.88 4.77
C GLY A 287 9.97 -3.04 4.94
N ALA A 288 9.60 -4.08 5.70
CA ALA A 288 10.43 -5.27 5.88
C ALA A 288 10.68 -6.02 4.57
N ILE A 289 9.67 -6.18 3.72
CA ILE A 289 9.79 -6.80 2.39
C ILE A 289 10.75 -5.98 1.50
N THR A 290 10.63 -4.66 1.52
CA THR A 290 11.51 -3.77 0.74
C THR A 290 12.97 -3.88 1.20
N ILE A 291 13.21 -3.93 2.52
CA ILE A 291 14.56 -4.14 3.09
C ILE A 291 15.10 -5.52 2.68
N PHE A 292 14.28 -6.57 2.79
CA PHE A 292 14.68 -7.93 2.39
C PHE A 292 15.11 -7.98 0.92
N PHE A 293 14.31 -7.45 0.02
CA PHE A 293 14.66 -7.38 -1.39
C PHE A 293 15.88 -6.49 -1.64
N GLY A 294 16.04 -5.41 -0.89
CA GLY A 294 17.25 -4.58 -0.93
C GLY A 294 18.50 -5.37 -0.57
N CYS A 295 18.44 -6.18 0.49
CA CYS A 295 19.57 -7.08 0.87
C CYS A 295 19.88 -8.11 -0.21
N VAL A 296 18.86 -8.75 -0.78
CA VAL A 296 19.04 -9.72 -1.89
C VAL A 296 19.71 -9.04 -3.10
N ALA A 297 19.25 -7.84 -3.43
CA ALA A 297 19.80 -7.08 -4.55
C ALA A 297 21.26 -6.67 -4.33
N VAL A 298 21.61 -6.17 -3.13
CA VAL A 298 23.02 -5.86 -2.77
C VAL A 298 23.88 -7.11 -2.85
N THR A 299 23.41 -8.25 -2.34
CA THR A 299 24.13 -9.53 -2.42
C THR A 299 24.38 -9.95 -3.87
N THR A 300 23.36 -9.81 -4.73
CA THR A 300 23.48 -10.14 -6.17
C THR A 300 24.48 -9.20 -6.87
N LEU A 301 24.46 -7.91 -6.55
CA LEU A 301 25.43 -6.94 -7.07
C LEU A 301 26.85 -7.24 -6.58
N CYS A 302 27.04 -7.66 -5.32
CA CYS A 302 28.34 -8.08 -4.80
C CYS A 302 28.87 -9.30 -5.54
N LEU A 303 28.01 -10.29 -5.84
CA LEU A 303 28.38 -11.45 -6.65
C LEU A 303 28.81 -11.03 -8.08
N GLY A 304 28.09 -10.09 -8.69
CA GLY A 304 28.47 -9.48 -9.95
C GLY A 304 29.85 -8.80 -9.88
N GLY A 305 30.12 -8.06 -8.80
CA GLY A 305 31.41 -7.43 -8.54
C GLY A 305 32.57 -8.42 -8.39
N ILE A 306 32.37 -9.53 -7.66
CA ILE A 306 33.34 -10.62 -7.56
C ILE A 306 33.64 -11.21 -8.95
N GLY A 307 32.61 -11.33 -9.78
CA GLY A 307 32.77 -11.75 -11.17
C GLY A 307 33.63 -10.78 -11.96
N VAL A 308 33.45 -9.46 -11.85
CA VAL A 308 34.32 -8.46 -12.51
C VAL A 308 35.74 -8.59 -12.00
N MET A 309 35.96 -8.72 -10.70
CA MET A 309 37.28 -8.93 -10.11
C MET A 309 37.97 -10.16 -10.69
N ASN A 310 37.25 -11.28 -10.82
CA ASN A 310 37.81 -12.52 -11.40
C ASN A 310 38.22 -12.35 -12.88
N ILE A 311 37.40 -11.67 -13.68
CA ILE A 311 37.76 -11.40 -15.10
C ILE A 311 38.99 -10.54 -15.16
N MET A 312 39.05 -9.49 -14.36
CA MET A 312 40.17 -8.57 -14.36
C MET A 312 41.48 -9.23 -13.89
N LEU A 313 41.41 -10.12 -12.88
CA LEU A 313 42.59 -10.91 -12.45
C LEU A 313 43.13 -11.80 -13.57
N VAL A 314 42.22 -12.45 -14.30
CA VAL A 314 42.64 -13.29 -15.47
C VAL A 314 43.19 -12.40 -16.58
N ALA A 315 42.54 -11.26 -16.89
CA ALA A 315 43.05 -10.33 -17.90
C ALA A 315 44.45 -9.79 -17.55
N VAL A 316 44.74 -9.54 -16.28
CA VAL A 316 46.06 -9.13 -15.79
C VAL A 316 47.09 -10.26 -16.00
N THR A 317 46.76 -11.53 -15.69
CA THR A 317 47.68 -12.66 -15.87
C THR A 317 47.93 -12.94 -17.34
N GLU A 318 46.94 -12.84 -18.22
CA GLU A 318 47.12 -13.03 -19.68
C GLU A 318 47.95 -11.92 -20.33
N ARG A 319 47.90 -10.70 -19.77
CA ARG A 319 48.64 -9.53 -20.28
C ARG A 319 49.92 -9.24 -19.48
N THR A 320 50.41 -10.19 -18.71
CA THR A 320 51.61 -10.01 -17.86
C THR A 320 52.80 -9.49 -18.65
N ARG A 321 53.05 -10.06 -19.84
CA ARG A 321 54.18 -9.66 -20.73
C ARG A 321 53.99 -8.24 -21.27
N GLU A 322 52.74 -7.84 -21.64
CA GLU A 322 52.43 -6.48 -22.10
C GLU A 322 52.73 -5.46 -21.00
N ILE A 323 52.33 -5.78 -19.75
CA ILE A 323 52.57 -4.95 -18.57
C ILE A 323 54.08 -4.78 -18.34
N GLY A 324 54.84 -5.89 -18.47
CA GLY A 324 56.31 -5.87 -18.37
C GLY A 324 56.96 -4.96 -19.40
N VAL A 325 56.55 -5.03 -20.66
CA VAL A 325 57.03 -4.16 -21.73
C VAL A 325 56.73 -2.72 -21.46
N LEU A 326 55.44 -2.37 -21.08
CA LEU A 326 55.05 -1.00 -20.78
C LEU A 326 55.88 -0.39 -19.64
N LYS A 327 56.14 -1.16 -18.59
CA LYS A 327 57.00 -0.71 -17.48
C LYS A 327 58.45 -0.57 -17.86
N ALA A 328 58.97 -1.46 -18.71
CA ALA A 328 60.34 -1.39 -19.21
C ALA A 328 60.60 -0.15 -20.07
N ILE A 329 59.58 0.34 -20.80
CA ILE A 329 59.65 1.59 -21.58
C ILE A 329 59.29 2.82 -20.79
N GLY A 330 59.04 2.72 -19.45
CA GLY A 330 58.91 3.83 -18.54
C GLY A 330 57.48 4.15 -18.01
N ALA A 331 56.51 3.27 -18.21
CA ALA A 331 55.19 3.42 -17.64
C ALA A 331 55.23 3.38 -16.08
N THR A 332 54.62 4.35 -15.42
CA THR A 332 54.55 4.40 -13.96
C THR A 332 53.54 3.41 -13.43
N LYS A 333 53.62 3.09 -12.11
CA LYS A 333 52.60 2.31 -11.42
C LYS A 333 51.21 2.94 -11.55
N ALA A 334 51.16 4.26 -11.51
CA ALA A 334 49.88 5.00 -11.64
C ALA A 334 49.25 4.87 -13.03
N ASP A 335 50.09 4.76 -14.08
CA ASP A 335 49.60 4.59 -15.46
C ASP A 335 48.98 3.20 -15.67
N ILE A 336 49.62 2.16 -15.18
CA ILE A 336 49.08 0.78 -15.20
C ILE A 336 47.79 0.70 -14.37
N LEU A 337 47.80 1.25 -13.15
CA LEU A 337 46.60 1.28 -12.29
C LEU A 337 45.43 1.99 -12.96
N LYS A 338 45.65 3.18 -13.53
CA LYS A 338 44.60 3.92 -14.25
C LYS A 338 44.05 3.13 -15.44
N GLN A 339 44.92 2.44 -16.18
CA GLN A 339 44.50 1.64 -17.34
C GLN A 339 43.55 0.53 -16.92
N PHE A 340 43.95 -0.36 -16.02
CA PHE A 340 43.14 -1.52 -15.59
C PHE A 340 41.89 -1.09 -14.80
N PHE A 341 41.99 -0.02 -14.00
CA PHE A 341 40.84 0.52 -13.30
C PHE A 341 39.79 1.10 -14.27
N SER A 342 40.27 1.82 -15.32
CA SER A 342 39.33 2.37 -16.33
C SER A 342 38.63 1.27 -17.15
N GLU A 343 39.32 0.11 -17.42
CA GLU A 343 38.71 -1.04 -18.05
C GLU A 343 37.57 -1.64 -17.15
N SER A 344 37.83 -1.76 -15.84
CA SER A 344 36.82 -2.23 -14.87
C SER A 344 35.61 -1.30 -14.83
N VAL A 345 35.84 0.01 -14.79
CA VAL A 345 34.78 1.04 -14.83
C VAL A 345 33.99 0.93 -16.13
N ALA A 346 34.64 0.75 -17.28
CA ALA A 346 33.95 0.64 -18.57
C ALA A 346 33.00 -0.58 -18.61
N ILE A 347 33.47 -1.77 -18.13
CA ILE A 347 32.64 -2.98 -18.04
C ILE A 347 31.42 -2.72 -17.13
N THR A 348 31.65 -2.10 -15.98
CA THR A 348 30.58 -1.85 -15.00
C THR A 348 29.57 -0.83 -15.50
N VAL A 349 30.03 0.26 -16.15
CA VAL A 349 29.14 1.26 -16.73
C VAL A 349 28.28 0.65 -17.84
N LEU A 350 28.87 -0.16 -18.70
CA LEU A 350 28.15 -0.86 -19.78
C LEU A 350 27.08 -1.80 -19.19
N SER A 351 27.48 -2.66 -18.24
CA SER A 351 26.57 -3.59 -17.57
C SER A 351 25.49 -2.85 -16.77
N GLY A 352 25.87 -1.77 -16.07
CA GLY A 352 24.96 -0.93 -15.30
C GLY A 352 23.90 -0.26 -16.17
N THR A 353 24.32 0.29 -17.32
CA THR A 353 23.39 0.91 -18.28
C THR A 353 22.41 -0.11 -18.84
N LEU A 354 22.88 -1.30 -19.22
CA LEU A 354 22.01 -2.39 -19.70
C LEU A 354 21.04 -2.84 -18.60
N GLY A 355 21.50 -2.98 -17.35
CA GLY A 355 20.68 -3.32 -16.20
C GLY A 355 19.61 -2.27 -15.91
N TYR A 356 19.99 -1.00 -16.02
CA TYR A 356 19.05 0.13 -15.87
C TYR A 356 17.96 0.11 -16.95
N VAL A 357 18.36 -0.03 -18.24
CA VAL A 357 17.42 -0.10 -19.36
C VAL A 357 16.47 -1.28 -19.21
N LEU A 358 17.01 -2.45 -18.81
CA LEU A 358 16.19 -3.64 -18.55
C LEU A 358 15.21 -3.43 -17.39
N GLY A 359 15.69 -2.91 -16.25
CA GLY A 359 14.87 -2.70 -15.07
C GLY A 359 13.75 -1.69 -15.28
N VAL A 360 14.08 -0.55 -15.89
CA VAL A 360 13.07 0.48 -16.24
C VAL A 360 12.12 -0.04 -17.32
N GLY A 361 12.65 -0.75 -18.33
CA GLY A 361 11.84 -1.36 -19.38
C GLY A 361 10.83 -2.36 -18.82
N LEU A 362 11.23 -3.21 -17.86
CA LEU A 362 10.33 -4.13 -17.16
C LEU A 362 9.27 -3.38 -16.34
N CYS A 363 9.64 -2.30 -15.66
CA CYS A 363 8.67 -1.48 -14.93
C CYS A 363 7.62 -0.87 -15.88
N ILE A 364 8.04 -0.29 -17.00
CA ILE A 364 7.14 0.28 -18.00
C ILE A 364 6.24 -0.79 -18.61
N PHE A 365 6.81 -1.95 -18.93
CA PHE A 365 6.05 -3.09 -19.46
C PHE A 365 4.95 -3.54 -18.48
N LEU A 366 5.29 -3.70 -17.19
CA LEU A 366 4.31 -4.08 -16.16
C LEU A 366 3.25 -3.00 -15.90
N GLN A 367 3.60 -1.71 -16.06
CA GLN A 367 2.61 -0.62 -15.97
C GLN A 367 1.60 -0.65 -17.12
N ALA A 368 2.07 -0.99 -18.33
CA ALA A 368 1.24 -1.05 -19.54
C ALA A 368 0.46 -2.37 -19.68
N ALA A 369 0.92 -3.44 -19.06
CA ALA A 369 0.28 -4.75 -19.12
C ALA A 369 -1.12 -4.72 -18.48
N PRO A 370 -2.13 -5.41 -19.08
CA PRO A 370 -3.47 -5.55 -18.51
C PRO A 370 -3.45 -6.54 -17.33
N LEU A 371 -2.77 -6.16 -16.24
CA LEU A 371 -2.69 -6.98 -15.03
C LEU A 371 -3.97 -6.84 -14.20
N PRO A 372 -4.37 -7.89 -13.46
CA PRO A 372 -5.45 -7.79 -12.50
C PRO A 372 -5.20 -6.65 -11.50
N GLU A 373 -6.25 -5.95 -11.08
CA GLU A 373 -6.16 -4.80 -10.16
C GLU A 373 -5.53 -5.14 -8.79
N ILE A 374 -5.38 -6.41 -8.47
CA ILE A 374 -4.70 -6.90 -7.26
C ILE A 374 -3.18 -6.75 -7.36
N VAL A 375 -2.62 -6.74 -8.58
CA VAL A 375 -1.17 -6.64 -8.79
C VAL A 375 -0.77 -5.17 -8.81
N PRO A 376 0.05 -4.72 -7.86
CA PRO A 376 0.47 -3.33 -7.81
C PRO A 376 1.36 -3.00 -9.00
N LYS A 377 1.16 -1.83 -9.58
CA LYS A 377 2.01 -1.32 -10.66
C LYS A 377 3.30 -0.76 -10.07
N PRO A 378 4.48 -1.17 -10.56
CA PRO A 378 5.74 -0.68 -10.04
C PRO A 378 5.87 0.83 -10.28
N ILE A 379 6.39 1.55 -9.27
CA ILE A 379 6.69 2.99 -9.37
C ILE A 379 8.19 3.14 -9.61
N ILE A 380 8.57 3.85 -10.67
CA ILE A 380 9.96 4.18 -10.94
C ILE A 380 10.41 5.22 -9.92
N SER A 381 11.26 4.80 -8.98
CA SER A 381 11.74 5.64 -7.89
C SER A 381 13.13 6.19 -8.15
N LEU A 382 13.28 7.50 -8.06
CA LEU A 382 14.59 8.14 -8.14
C LEU A 382 15.53 7.65 -7.02
N VAL A 383 14.99 7.36 -5.84
CA VAL A 383 15.76 6.84 -4.69
C VAL A 383 16.34 5.45 -5.01
N ALA A 384 15.55 4.58 -5.65
CA ALA A 384 16.02 3.26 -6.07
C ALA A 384 17.11 3.36 -7.14
N ILE A 385 16.97 4.28 -8.09
CA ILE A 385 17.96 4.52 -9.15
C ILE A 385 19.26 5.04 -8.56
N VAL A 386 19.20 6.10 -7.75
CA VAL A 386 20.40 6.69 -7.13
C VAL A 386 21.07 5.70 -6.18
N GLY A 387 20.28 4.98 -5.37
CA GLY A 387 20.79 3.95 -4.46
C GLY A 387 21.50 2.81 -5.21
N SER A 388 20.93 2.33 -6.31
CA SER A 388 21.58 1.29 -7.13
C SER A 388 22.86 1.78 -7.80
N LEU A 389 22.90 3.04 -8.28
CA LEU A 389 24.10 3.63 -8.85
C LEU A 389 25.22 3.82 -7.80
N LEU A 390 24.88 4.27 -6.60
CA LEU A 390 25.85 4.40 -5.49
C LEU A 390 26.42 3.03 -5.10
N THR A 391 25.56 2.02 -4.93
CA THR A 391 25.98 0.66 -4.61
C THR A 391 26.86 0.09 -5.72
N LEU A 392 26.48 0.27 -6.97
CA LEU A 392 27.29 -0.15 -8.12
C LEU A 392 28.66 0.54 -8.14
N SER A 393 28.71 1.84 -7.91
CA SER A 393 29.97 2.61 -7.86
C SER A 393 30.91 2.09 -6.77
N LEU A 394 30.37 1.81 -5.58
CA LEU A 394 31.14 1.25 -4.47
C LEU A 394 31.72 -0.13 -4.81
N ILE A 395 30.89 -1.00 -5.38
CA ILE A 395 31.32 -2.35 -5.80
C ILE A 395 32.37 -2.26 -6.91
N THR A 396 32.21 -1.36 -7.88
CA THR A 396 33.17 -1.15 -8.97
C THR A 396 34.53 -0.74 -8.43
N ILE A 397 34.55 0.21 -7.50
CA ILE A 397 35.81 0.66 -6.87
C ILE A 397 36.46 -0.52 -6.14
N SER A 398 35.71 -1.24 -5.32
CA SER A 398 36.25 -2.35 -4.54
C SER A 398 36.73 -3.53 -5.42
N ALA A 399 35.95 -3.92 -6.41
CA ALA A 399 36.24 -5.06 -7.28
C ALA A 399 37.29 -4.74 -8.35
N GLY A 400 37.37 -3.49 -8.82
CA GLY A 400 38.31 -3.07 -9.84
C GLY A 400 39.69 -2.66 -9.31
N MET A 401 39.74 -2.10 -8.10
CA MET A 401 40.97 -1.60 -7.51
C MET A 401 41.97 -2.70 -7.18
N TYR A 402 41.52 -3.84 -6.64
CA TYR A 402 42.40 -4.94 -6.27
C TYR A 402 43.17 -5.53 -7.46
N PRO A 403 42.54 -5.92 -8.60
CA PRO A 403 43.28 -6.38 -9.79
C PRO A 403 44.19 -5.32 -10.37
N ALA A 404 43.74 -4.04 -10.40
CA ALA A 404 44.54 -2.94 -10.93
C ALA A 404 45.81 -2.70 -10.10
N GLN A 405 45.71 -2.75 -8.76
CA GLN A 405 46.89 -2.68 -7.89
C GLN A 405 47.85 -3.84 -8.13
N ARG A 406 47.32 -5.07 -8.24
CA ARG A 406 48.15 -6.25 -8.52
C ARG A 406 48.92 -6.12 -9.84
N ALA A 407 48.28 -5.61 -10.89
CA ALA A 407 48.93 -5.30 -12.15
C ALA A 407 50.01 -4.21 -12.01
N ALA A 408 49.72 -3.16 -11.25
CA ALA A 408 50.62 -2.06 -11.00
C ALA A 408 51.88 -2.44 -10.18
N ASP A 409 51.78 -3.48 -9.33
CA ASP A 409 52.89 -3.91 -8.45
C ASP A 409 53.75 -4.98 -9.04
N MET A 410 53.43 -5.56 -10.22
CA MET A 410 54.25 -6.57 -10.90
C MET A 410 55.65 -6.03 -11.23
N ASP A 411 56.69 -6.87 -11.03
CA ASP A 411 58.06 -6.54 -11.40
C ASP A 411 58.26 -6.72 -12.93
N PRO A 412 58.81 -5.71 -13.65
CA PRO A 412 59.01 -5.79 -15.09
C PRO A 412 59.95 -6.94 -15.49
N ILE A 413 60.92 -7.31 -14.64
CA ILE A 413 61.84 -8.40 -14.94
C ILE A 413 61.14 -9.77 -14.89
N GLU A 414 60.31 -9.96 -13.85
CA GLU A 414 59.54 -11.19 -13.72
C GLU A 414 58.48 -11.31 -14.83
N CYS A 415 57.80 -10.17 -15.20
CA CYS A 415 56.82 -10.15 -16.28
C CYS A 415 57.39 -10.51 -17.64
N LEU A 416 58.66 -10.15 -17.93
CA LEU A 416 59.32 -10.48 -19.21
C LEU A 416 59.88 -11.90 -19.24
N ARG A 417 60.07 -12.52 -18.07
CA ARG A 417 60.52 -13.91 -17.92
C ARG A 417 59.40 -14.96 -17.96
N TYR A 418 58.18 -14.50 -17.89
CA TYR A 418 56.96 -15.33 -17.91
C TYR A 418 56.77 -15.89 -19.34
N GLU A 419 56.94 -17.22 -19.52
CA GLU A 419 56.63 -17.94 -20.75
C GLU A 419 55.16 -18.28 -20.85
#